data_aebfcd9067e98613707d475674fa6fdf
#
_entry.id   aebfcd9067e98613707d475674fa6fdf
#
_cell.length_a   1.000
_cell.length_b   1.000
_cell.length_c   1.000
_cell.angle_alpha   90.00
_cell.angle_beta   90.00
_cell.angle_gamma   90.00
#
_symmetry.space_group_name_H-M   'P 1'
#
loop_
_entity.id
_entity.type
_entity.pdbx_description
1 polymer ?
#
loop_
_entity_poly.entity_id
_entity_poly.type
_entity_poly.pdbx_seq_one_letter_code
_entity_poly.pdbx_strand_id
1 'polypeptide(L)'
;MLDQSGDQDIRVFESANILLYLAEKFGQLIPTDPAKRTEVLNWLFWQTGAAPFLGGGFGHFFHYAPEKIEYAINRFAMEAKRQLDLLDKELATKPYIAGDDYTIADIAIWSWYGRLAQDKVWDRAGIFLDVKEYKHLQAWTEKIANRPAVKRGLEVDYKEINA
;
A
#
# COMPACT_ATOMS: atom_id res chain seq x y z
N MET A 1 -6.57 6.17 -15.71
CA MET A 1 -7.95 5.67 -15.91
C MET A 1 -8.76 6.72 -16.66
N LEU A 2 -9.63 6.33 -17.57
CA LEU A 2 -10.62 7.18 -18.21
C LEU A 2 -12.00 6.67 -17.80
N ASP A 3 -12.82 7.52 -17.21
CA ASP A 3 -14.21 7.19 -16.88
C ASP A 3 -15.13 7.79 -17.92
N GLN A 4 -15.84 6.92 -18.64
CA GLN A 4 -16.75 7.25 -19.75
C GLN A 4 -18.21 6.91 -19.44
N SER A 5 -18.54 6.76 -18.17
CA SER A 5 -19.89 6.36 -17.75
C SER A 5 -20.88 7.51 -17.57
N GLY A 6 -20.43 8.75 -17.69
CA GLY A 6 -21.24 9.96 -17.60
C GLY A 6 -21.31 10.72 -18.95
N ASP A 7 -21.87 11.93 -18.91
CA ASP A 7 -22.01 12.80 -20.09
C ASP A 7 -20.67 13.38 -20.59
N GLN A 8 -19.64 13.35 -19.74
CA GLN A 8 -18.30 13.83 -20.05
C GLN A 8 -17.26 12.82 -19.63
N ASP A 9 -16.23 12.64 -20.43
CA ASP A 9 -15.08 11.82 -20.12
C ASP A 9 -14.27 12.44 -18.98
N ILE A 10 -14.01 11.67 -17.92
CA ILE A 10 -13.21 12.11 -16.79
C ILE A 10 -11.89 11.34 -16.76
N ARG A 11 -10.78 12.07 -16.98
CA ARG A 11 -9.44 11.50 -16.85
C ARG A 11 -9.00 11.55 -15.38
N VAL A 12 -8.71 10.38 -14.80
CA VAL A 12 -8.19 10.24 -13.42
C VAL A 12 -6.82 9.57 -13.47
N PHE A 13 -5.84 10.15 -12.80
CA PHE A 13 -4.49 9.60 -12.67
C PHE A 13 -4.02 9.72 -11.21
N GLU A 14 -2.86 9.18 -10.86
CA GLU A 14 -2.40 8.88 -9.50
C GLU A 14 -3.22 7.78 -8.82
N SER A 15 -2.56 6.72 -8.37
CA SER A 15 -3.24 5.55 -7.79
C SER A 15 -4.14 5.89 -6.61
N ALA A 16 -3.70 6.79 -5.73
CA ALA A 16 -4.49 7.24 -4.59
C ALA A 16 -5.72 8.04 -5.02
N ASN A 17 -5.57 8.90 -6.04
CA ASN A 17 -6.70 9.66 -6.58
C ASN A 17 -7.70 8.76 -7.30
N ILE A 18 -7.23 7.72 -8.00
CA ILE A 18 -8.12 6.71 -8.62
C ILE A 18 -8.92 5.97 -7.55
N LEU A 19 -8.28 5.56 -6.44
CA LEU A 19 -8.97 4.93 -5.32
C LEU A 19 -10.02 5.87 -4.70
N LEU A 20 -9.66 7.12 -4.46
CA LEU A 20 -10.57 8.13 -3.90
C LEU A 20 -11.76 8.37 -4.82
N TYR A 21 -11.50 8.61 -6.11
CA TYR A 21 -12.54 8.82 -7.12
C TYR A 21 -13.53 7.66 -7.18
N LEU A 22 -13.03 6.42 -7.23
CA LEU A 22 -13.90 5.24 -7.27
C LEU A 22 -14.68 5.06 -5.96
N ALA A 23 -14.05 5.30 -4.82
CA ALA A 23 -14.71 5.19 -3.53
C ALA A 23 -15.86 6.20 -3.38
N GLU A 24 -15.67 7.44 -3.82
CA GLU A 24 -16.70 8.49 -3.83
C GLU A 24 -17.80 8.19 -4.84
N LYS A 25 -17.42 7.80 -6.05
CA LYS A 25 -18.37 7.46 -7.13
C LYS A 25 -19.35 6.33 -6.74
N PHE A 26 -18.84 5.31 -6.04
CA PHE A 26 -19.64 4.15 -5.65
C PHE A 26 -20.14 4.20 -4.19
N GLY A 27 -19.76 5.21 -3.42
CA GLY A 27 -20.14 5.36 -2.01
C GLY A 27 -19.67 4.20 -1.12
N GLN A 28 -18.46 3.66 -1.40
CA GLN A 28 -17.90 2.50 -0.69
C GLN A 28 -16.44 2.72 -0.31
N LEU A 29 -16.00 2.03 0.75
CA LEU A 29 -14.59 2.01 1.18
C LEU A 29 -14.05 3.37 1.64
N ILE A 30 -14.92 4.33 1.86
CA ILE A 30 -14.62 5.62 2.47
C ILE A 30 -15.82 6.04 3.34
N PRO A 31 -15.61 6.41 4.61
CA PRO A 31 -16.70 6.85 5.47
C PRO A 31 -17.22 8.24 5.08
N THR A 32 -18.50 8.49 5.38
CA THR A 32 -19.12 9.80 5.19
C THR A 32 -18.93 10.72 6.38
N ASP A 33 -18.68 10.17 7.58
CA ASP A 33 -18.36 10.96 8.77
C ASP A 33 -17.07 11.76 8.55
N PRO A 34 -17.06 13.09 8.77
CA PRO A 34 -15.91 13.93 8.44
C PRO A 34 -14.63 13.56 9.18
N ALA A 35 -14.70 13.15 10.45
CA ALA A 35 -13.53 12.80 11.24
C ALA A 35 -12.92 11.49 10.75
N LYS A 36 -13.74 10.45 10.56
CA LYS A 36 -13.31 9.15 10.01
C LYS A 36 -12.79 9.28 8.59
N ARG A 37 -13.45 10.10 7.75
CA ARG A 37 -13.01 10.37 6.38
C ARG A 37 -11.64 11.05 6.37
N THR A 38 -11.42 12.02 7.25
CA THR A 38 -10.12 12.69 7.36
C THR A 38 -9.02 11.71 7.75
N GLU A 39 -9.29 10.78 8.68
CA GLU A 39 -8.31 9.75 9.05
C GLU A 39 -7.95 8.83 7.87
N VAL A 40 -8.93 8.42 7.06
CA VAL A 40 -8.66 7.66 5.83
C VAL A 40 -7.78 8.44 4.86
N LEU A 41 -8.06 9.73 4.67
CA LEU A 41 -7.26 10.59 3.77
C LEU A 41 -5.86 10.84 4.30
N ASN A 42 -5.67 10.99 5.63
CA ASN A 42 -4.36 11.10 6.24
C ASN A 42 -3.47 9.91 5.85
N TRP A 43 -3.98 8.69 6.00
CA TRP A 43 -3.25 7.47 5.65
C TRP A 43 -3.06 7.28 4.15
N LEU A 44 -4.05 7.68 3.34
CA LEU A 44 -3.95 7.62 1.89
C LEU A 44 -2.83 8.55 1.38
N PHE A 45 -2.77 9.79 1.87
CA PHE A 45 -1.72 10.75 1.51
C PHE A 45 -0.36 10.41 2.13
N TRP A 46 -0.34 9.85 3.35
CA TRP A 46 0.88 9.31 3.91
C TRP A 46 1.50 8.26 2.98
N GLN A 47 0.70 7.34 2.47
CA GLN A 47 1.18 6.30 1.56
C GLN A 47 1.79 6.88 0.28
N THR A 48 1.18 7.89 -0.33
CA THR A 48 1.72 8.51 -1.55
C THR A 48 3.08 9.19 -1.32
N GLY A 49 3.28 9.77 -0.13
CA GLY A 49 4.56 10.39 0.25
C GLY A 49 5.62 9.37 0.70
N ALA A 50 5.20 8.25 1.27
CA ALA A 50 6.09 7.24 1.86
C ALA A 50 6.55 6.16 0.85
N ALA A 51 5.67 5.72 -0.05
CA ALA A 51 5.97 4.66 -1.01
C ALA A 51 7.19 4.91 -1.92
N PRO A 52 7.50 6.14 -2.36
CA PRO A 52 8.71 6.42 -3.12
C PRO A 52 10.01 6.06 -2.39
N PHE A 53 10.07 6.20 -1.07
CA PHE A 53 11.24 5.78 -0.28
C PHE A 53 11.38 4.26 -0.25
N LEU A 54 10.26 3.53 -0.25
CA LEU A 54 10.27 2.09 -0.31
C LEU A 54 10.64 1.59 -1.71
N GLY A 55 9.91 2.00 -2.75
CA GLY A 55 10.10 1.54 -4.13
C GLY A 55 11.34 2.12 -4.80
N GLY A 56 11.38 3.45 -4.95
CA GLY A 56 12.48 4.17 -5.61
C GLY A 56 13.74 4.29 -4.76
N GLY A 57 13.59 4.24 -3.44
CA GLY A 57 14.72 4.24 -2.51
C GLY A 57 15.22 2.82 -2.21
N PHE A 58 14.64 2.16 -1.21
CA PHE A 58 15.11 0.84 -0.75
C PHE A 58 15.11 -0.19 -1.87
N GLY A 59 13.98 -0.38 -2.56
CA GLY A 59 13.86 -1.39 -3.62
C GLY A 59 14.84 -1.19 -4.76
N HIS A 60 15.07 0.07 -5.16
CA HIS A 60 16.05 0.37 -6.20
C HIS A 60 17.46 -0.08 -5.79
N PHE A 61 17.97 0.42 -4.66
CA PHE A 61 19.35 0.15 -4.25
C PHE A 61 19.55 -1.28 -3.74
N PHE A 62 18.56 -1.88 -3.11
CA PHE A 62 18.64 -3.26 -2.61
C PHE A 62 18.54 -4.28 -3.72
N HIS A 63 17.65 -4.08 -4.70
CA HIS A 63 17.32 -5.10 -5.70
C HIS A 63 17.75 -4.72 -7.12
N TYR A 64 17.36 -3.56 -7.64
CA TYR A 64 17.50 -3.22 -9.05
C TYR A 64 18.85 -2.59 -9.44
N ALA A 65 19.51 -1.86 -8.56
CA ALA A 65 20.75 -1.17 -8.87
C ALA A 65 21.84 -2.15 -9.33
N PRO A 66 22.56 -1.87 -10.43
CA PRO A 66 23.63 -2.71 -10.92
C PRO A 66 24.83 -2.74 -9.97
N GLU A 67 25.04 -1.64 -9.23
CA GLU A 67 26.07 -1.52 -8.20
C GLU A 67 25.43 -1.52 -6.81
N LYS A 68 26.00 -2.30 -5.89
CA LYS A 68 25.55 -2.33 -4.50
C LYS A 68 26.26 -1.24 -3.69
N ILE A 69 25.56 -0.14 -3.42
CA ILE A 69 26.01 0.98 -2.61
C ILE A 69 25.50 0.78 -1.20
N GLU A 70 26.33 0.23 -0.33
CA GLU A 70 25.95 -0.16 1.04
C GLU A 70 25.36 1.01 1.83
N TYR A 71 25.93 2.21 1.72
CA TYR A 71 25.40 3.39 2.38
C TYR A 71 23.96 3.71 1.95
N ALA A 72 23.67 3.66 0.65
CA ALA A 72 22.33 3.92 0.13
C ALA A 72 21.33 2.84 0.57
N ILE A 73 21.72 1.56 0.50
CA ILE A 73 20.90 0.44 0.96
C ILE A 73 20.55 0.63 2.43
N ASN A 74 21.53 0.88 3.29
CA ASN A 74 21.32 1.05 4.73
C ASN A 74 20.51 2.29 5.06
N ARG A 75 20.72 3.42 4.36
CA ARG A 75 19.96 4.64 4.57
C ARG A 75 18.47 4.45 4.26
N PHE A 76 18.14 3.81 3.13
CA PHE A 76 16.75 3.55 2.76
C PHE A 76 16.13 2.39 3.54
N ALA A 77 16.91 1.40 3.96
CA ALA A 77 16.44 0.35 4.86
C ALA A 77 16.01 0.94 6.22
N MET A 78 16.75 1.89 6.77
CA MET A 78 16.34 2.60 7.99
C MET A 78 14.97 3.29 7.81
N GLU A 79 14.76 3.95 6.68
CA GLU A 79 13.48 4.61 6.41
C GLU A 79 12.35 3.58 6.22
N ALA A 80 12.60 2.49 5.49
CA ALA A 80 11.63 1.41 5.33
C ALA A 80 11.25 0.78 6.68
N LYS A 81 12.23 0.49 7.54
CA LYS A 81 11.98 -0.03 8.90
C LYS A 81 11.19 0.95 9.76
N ARG A 82 11.46 2.26 9.68
CA ARG A 82 10.68 3.30 10.37
C ARG A 82 9.22 3.32 9.92
N GLN A 83 8.97 3.15 8.62
CA GLN A 83 7.63 3.09 8.06
C GLN A 83 6.89 1.81 8.49
N LEU A 84 7.57 0.66 8.48
CA LEU A 84 7.00 -0.61 8.97
C LEU A 84 6.67 -0.55 10.46
N ASP A 85 7.54 0.02 11.28
CA ASP A 85 7.33 0.21 12.72
C ASP A 85 6.14 1.14 13.01
N LEU A 86 5.98 2.22 12.24
CA LEU A 86 4.83 3.10 12.34
C LEU A 86 3.52 2.35 12.05
N LEU A 87 3.47 1.59 10.96
CA LEU A 87 2.29 0.82 10.60
C LEU A 87 1.97 -0.26 11.65
N ASP A 88 2.98 -0.96 12.18
CA ASP A 88 2.80 -1.98 13.21
C ASP A 88 2.22 -1.40 14.49
N LYS A 89 2.71 -0.23 14.94
CA LYS A 89 2.22 0.47 16.13
C LYS A 89 0.77 0.94 15.98
N GLU A 90 0.41 1.48 14.82
CA GLU A 90 -0.98 1.88 14.55
C GLU A 90 -1.93 0.67 14.55
N LEU A 91 -1.52 -0.40 13.91
CA LEU A 91 -2.29 -1.64 13.82
C LEU A 91 -2.35 -2.43 15.14
N ALA A 92 -1.56 -2.07 16.14
CA ALA A 92 -1.68 -2.65 17.47
C ALA A 92 -3.00 -2.32 18.18
N THR A 93 -3.64 -1.22 17.80
CA THR A 93 -4.87 -0.72 18.45
C THR A 93 -6.08 -0.69 17.53
N LYS A 94 -5.90 -1.00 16.24
CA LYS A 94 -6.94 -0.88 15.22
C LYS A 94 -6.98 -2.12 14.33
N PRO A 95 -8.15 -2.61 13.92
CA PRO A 95 -8.26 -3.74 13.01
C PRO A 95 -7.89 -3.41 11.55
N TYR A 96 -7.91 -2.12 11.18
CA TYR A 96 -7.49 -1.57 9.90
C TYR A 96 -6.77 -0.25 10.12
N ILE A 97 -6.01 0.21 9.13
CA ILE A 97 -5.08 1.34 9.32
C ILE A 97 -5.77 2.65 9.73
N ALA A 98 -6.97 2.91 9.22
CA ALA A 98 -7.73 4.12 9.50
C ALA A 98 -8.83 3.93 10.58
N GLY A 99 -8.93 2.76 11.23
CA GLY A 99 -9.93 2.49 12.26
C GLY A 99 -10.58 1.12 12.15
N ASP A 100 -11.90 1.04 12.33
CA ASP A 100 -12.63 -0.22 12.43
C ASP A 100 -12.97 -0.85 11.08
N ASP A 101 -13.01 -0.06 10.02
CA ASP A 101 -13.47 -0.47 8.70
C ASP A 101 -12.32 -0.55 7.68
N TYR A 102 -12.43 -1.53 6.77
CA TYR A 102 -11.55 -1.64 5.62
C TYR A 102 -11.83 -0.53 4.60
N THR A 103 -10.81 0.25 4.24
CA THR A 103 -10.94 1.44 3.42
C THR A 103 -9.93 1.49 2.28
N ILE A 104 -10.01 2.53 1.45
CA ILE A 104 -9.03 2.82 0.39
C ILE A 104 -7.61 3.04 0.95
N ALA A 105 -7.46 3.45 2.20
CA ALA A 105 -6.16 3.56 2.86
C ALA A 105 -5.47 2.19 3.00
N ASP A 106 -6.25 1.17 3.42
CA ASP A 106 -5.74 -0.20 3.50
C ASP A 106 -5.36 -0.75 2.12
N ILE A 107 -6.15 -0.46 1.08
CA ILE A 107 -5.86 -0.89 -0.29
C ILE A 107 -4.52 -0.32 -0.75
N ALA A 108 -4.34 1.00 -0.59
CA ALA A 108 -3.12 1.69 -1.02
C ALA A 108 -1.88 1.19 -0.27
N ILE A 109 -1.96 1.08 1.06
CA ILE A 109 -0.84 0.68 1.91
C ILE A 109 -0.50 -0.81 1.71
N TRP A 110 -1.51 -1.68 1.65
CA TRP A 110 -1.29 -3.11 1.50
C TRP A 110 -0.58 -3.48 0.20
N SER A 111 -0.86 -2.78 -0.89
CA SER A 111 -0.24 -3.02 -2.18
C SER A 111 1.30 -2.95 -2.14
N TRP A 112 1.86 -2.15 -1.24
CA TRP A 112 3.30 -1.99 -1.02
C TRP A 112 3.77 -2.74 0.23
N TYR A 113 3.30 -2.32 1.39
CA TYR A 113 3.81 -2.80 2.68
C TYR A 113 3.31 -4.20 3.04
N GLY A 114 2.07 -4.55 2.67
CA GLY A 114 1.54 -5.88 2.88
C GLY A 114 2.27 -6.93 2.04
N ARG A 115 2.56 -6.62 0.80
CA ARG A 115 3.34 -7.52 -0.08
C ARG A 115 4.78 -7.66 0.41
N LEU A 116 5.39 -6.58 0.89
CA LEU A 116 6.72 -6.61 1.50
C LEU A 116 6.72 -7.44 2.78
N ALA A 117 5.74 -7.26 3.65
CA ALA A 117 5.59 -8.04 4.88
C ALA A 117 5.42 -9.55 4.62
N GLN A 118 4.89 -9.93 3.46
CA GLN A 118 4.82 -11.32 2.99
C GLN A 118 6.11 -11.83 2.34
N ASP A 119 7.15 -11.00 2.24
CA ASP A 119 8.39 -11.29 1.50
C ASP A 119 8.15 -11.64 0.01
N LYS A 120 7.21 -10.92 -0.62
CA LYS A 120 6.74 -11.18 -2.01
C LYS A 120 6.97 -10.00 -2.97
N VAL A 121 7.87 -9.08 -2.65
CA VAL A 121 8.19 -7.93 -3.51
C VAL A 121 9.58 -8.09 -4.11
N TRP A 122 10.61 -8.21 -3.28
CA TRP A 122 12.00 -8.38 -3.70
C TRP A 122 12.61 -9.55 -2.93
N ASP A 123 13.39 -10.38 -3.63
CA ASP A 123 14.02 -11.55 -3.00
C ASP A 123 14.80 -11.15 -1.74
N ARG A 124 14.52 -11.85 -0.63
CA ARG A 124 15.13 -11.68 0.69
C ARG A 124 14.96 -10.29 1.34
N ALA A 125 14.16 -9.39 0.75
CA ALA A 125 13.94 -8.07 1.32
C ALA A 125 13.24 -8.12 2.68
N GLY A 126 12.27 -9.02 2.82
CA GLY A 126 11.58 -9.22 4.09
C GLY A 126 12.50 -9.73 5.20
N ILE A 127 13.47 -10.59 4.87
CA ILE A 127 14.50 -11.05 5.82
C ILE A 127 15.39 -9.87 6.21
N PHE A 128 15.88 -9.09 5.24
CA PHE A 128 16.78 -7.97 5.48
C PHE A 128 16.13 -6.87 6.33
N LEU A 129 14.85 -6.66 6.17
CA LEU A 129 14.07 -5.66 6.92
C LEU A 129 13.44 -6.22 8.21
N ASP A 130 13.68 -7.50 8.54
CA ASP A 130 13.12 -8.17 9.73
C ASP A 130 11.59 -8.09 9.80
N VAL A 131 10.89 -8.21 8.65
CA VAL A 131 9.45 -7.96 8.56
C VAL A 131 8.60 -8.86 9.47
N LYS A 132 9.12 -10.01 9.89
CA LYS A 132 8.46 -10.94 10.80
C LYS A 132 8.34 -10.42 12.24
N GLU A 133 9.11 -9.40 12.61
CA GLU A 133 9.06 -8.79 13.93
C GLU A 133 7.85 -7.85 14.10
N TYR A 134 7.28 -7.35 13.02
CA TYR A 134 6.11 -6.46 13.01
C TYR A 134 4.82 -7.28 13.08
N LYS A 135 4.45 -7.75 14.28
CA LYS A 135 3.39 -8.76 14.48
C LYS A 135 1.99 -8.28 14.09
N HIS A 136 1.66 -7.03 14.38
CA HIS A 136 0.35 -6.46 14.05
C HIS A 136 0.23 -6.20 12.55
N LEU A 137 1.30 -5.73 11.92
CA LEU A 137 1.39 -5.59 10.47
C LEU A 137 1.25 -6.95 9.77
N GLN A 138 1.88 -8.02 10.29
CA GLN A 138 1.73 -9.37 9.76
C GLN A 138 0.28 -9.85 9.82
N ALA A 139 -0.39 -9.71 10.97
CA ALA A 139 -1.78 -10.11 11.15
C ALA A 139 -2.73 -9.34 10.21
N TRP A 140 -2.56 -8.02 10.10
CA TRP A 140 -3.32 -7.19 9.17
C TRP A 140 -3.07 -7.58 7.71
N THR A 141 -1.82 -7.83 7.35
CA THR A 141 -1.43 -8.25 6.01
C THR A 141 -2.10 -9.56 5.61
N GLU A 142 -2.11 -10.55 6.50
CA GLU A 142 -2.77 -11.84 6.26
C GLU A 142 -4.29 -11.68 6.15
N LYS A 143 -4.89 -10.90 7.03
CA LYS A 143 -6.32 -10.59 7.00
C LYS A 143 -6.75 -10.01 5.66
N ILE A 144 -6.00 -9.06 5.10
CA ILE A 144 -6.30 -8.45 3.80
C ILE A 144 -6.02 -9.42 2.66
N ALA A 145 -4.91 -10.15 2.67
CA ALA A 145 -4.59 -11.15 1.65
C ALA A 145 -5.68 -12.21 1.47
N ASN A 146 -6.41 -12.52 2.55
CA ASN A 146 -7.50 -13.50 2.52
C ASN A 146 -8.82 -12.96 1.98
N ARG A 147 -8.95 -11.67 1.69
CA ARG A 147 -10.16 -11.09 1.08
C ARG A 147 -10.35 -11.62 -0.35
N PRO A 148 -11.56 -12.10 -0.72
CA PRO A 148 -11.80 -12.64 -2.08
C PRO A 148 -11.44 -11.66 -3.21
N ALA A 149 -11.73 -10.36 -3.04
CA ALA A 149 -11.38 -9.35 -4.03
C ALA A 149 -9.87 -9.15 -4.18
N VAL A 150 -9.11 -9.24 -3.08
CA VAL A 150 -7.65 -9.15 -3.12
C VAL A 150 -7.06 -10.37 -3.84
N LYS A 151 -7.56 -11.58 -3.56
CA LYS A 151 -7.12 -12.80 -4.25
C LYS A 151 -7.35 -12.67 -5.76
N ARG A 152 -8.57 -12.29 -6.19
CA ARG A 152 -8.84 -12.04 -7.62
C ARG A 152 -7.95 -10.99 -8.24
N GLY A 153 -7.70 -9.87 -7.53
CA GLY A 153 -6.82 -8.81 -8.02
C GLY A 153 -5.37 -9.22 -8.19
N LEU A 154 -4.89 -10.21 -7.41
CA LEU A 154 -3.53 -10.76 -7.54
C LEU A 154 -3.40 -11.75 -8.70
N GLU A 155 -4.52 -12.29 -9.21
CA GLU A 155 -4.57 -13.25 -10.32
C GLU A 155 -4.70 -12.57 -11.69
N VAL A 156 -4.85 -11.22 -11.74
CA VAL A 156 -4.96 -10.48 -13.00
C VAL A 156 -3.68 -10.63 -13.81
N ASP A 157 -3.80 -11.19 -15.02
CA ASP A 157 -2.70 -11.25 -15.98
C ASP A 157 -2.61 -9.94 -16.78
N TYR A 158 -1.56 -9.15 -16.49
CA TYR A 158 -1.33 -7.88 -17.19
C TYR A 158 -0.99 -8.03 -18.68
N LYS A 159 -0.67 -9.23 -19.15
CA LYS A 159 -0.41 -9.50 -20.57
C LYS A 159 -1.69 -9.43 -21.42
N GLU A 160 -2.82 -9.79 -20.84
CA GLU A 160 -4.12 -9.73 -21.53
C GLU A 160 -4.66 -8.30 -21.68
N ILE A 161 -4.19 -7.36 -20.86
CA ILE A 161 -4.66 -5.95 -20.90
C ILE A 161 -4.02 -5.17 -22.05
N ASN A 162 -2.92 -5.66 -22.60
CA ASN A 162 -2.16 -5.00 -23.68
C ASN A 162 -2.33 -5.69 -25.05
N ALA A 163 -3.23 -6.65 -25.16
CA ALA A 163 -3.64 -7.28 -26.40
C ALA A 163 -4.93 -6.64 -26.94
#